data_fa50443dd8494773633910f88f718572
#
_entry.id   fa50443dd8494773633910f88f718572
#
_cell.length_a   1.000
_cell.length_b   1.000
_cell.length_c   1.000
_cell.angle_alpha   90.00
_cell.angle_beta   90.00
_cell.angle_gamma   90.00
#
_symmetry.space_group_name_H-M   'P 1'
#
loop_
_entity.id
_entity.type
_entity.pdbx_description
1 polymer ?
#
loop_
_entity_poly.entity_id
_entity_poly.type
_entity_poly.pdbx_seq_one_letter_code
_entity_poly.pdbx_strand_id
1 'polypeptide(L)'
;MTEEEKRRHARISALNLISYVCMDETGQVILQGMGRTLNVSEGGILLETHVQIEPQHTMSLTIGLEDDLIDIKGTVVTSKPGGNDMFESGIRFSDIGETELTILKLYIKAFEAL
;
A
#
# COMPACT_ATOMS: atom_id res chain seq x y z
N MET A 1 -21.19 -19.12 -10.06
CA MET A 1 -20.17 -18.11 -10.35
C MET A 1 -19.40 -18.51 -11.59
N THR A 2 -19.31 -17.62 -12.57
CA THR A 2 -18.58 -17.87 -13.81
C THR A 2 -17.08 -17.71 -13.61
N GLU A 3 -16.29 -18.24 -14.57
CA GLU A 3 -14.84 -18.06 -14.53
C GLU A 3 -14.45 -16.58 -14.57
N GLU A 4 -15.19 -15.79 -15.34
CA GLU A 4 -14.95 -14.36 -15.45
C GLU A 4 -15.21 -13.63 -14.12
N GLU A 5 -16.27 -14.00 -13.41
CA GLU A 5 -16.58 -13.44 -12.10
C GLU A 5 -15.53 -13.81 -11.07
N LYS A 6 -15.02 -15.04 -11.12
CA LYS A 6 -13.94 -15.49 -10.24
C LYS A 6 -12.68 -14.69 -10.46
N ARG A 7 -12.31 -14.44 -11.72
CA ARG A 7 -11.13 -13.64 -12.07
C ARG A 7 -11.27 -12.21 -11.60
N ARG A 8 -12.45 -11.63 -11.79
CA ARG A 8 -12.71 -10.26 -11.34
C ARG A 8 -12.58 -10.15 -9.83
N HIS A 9 -13.11 -11.11 -9.11
CA HIS A 9 -13.05 -11.13 -7.65
C HIS A 9 -11.61 -11.26 -7.15
N ALA A 10 -10.83 -12.13 -7.76
CA ALA A 10 -9.42 -12.32 -7.43
C ALA A 10 -8.61 -11.05 -7.71
N ARG A 11 -8.88 -10.37 -8.82
CA ARG A 11 -8.20 -9.12 -9.17
C ARG A 11 -8.49 -8.01 -8.16
N ILE A 12 -9.73 -7.89 -7.71
CA ILE A 12 -10.13 -6.90 -6.72
C ILE A 12 -9.40 -7.16 -5.41
N SER A 13 -9.35 -8.41 -4.95
CA SER A 13 -8.64 -8.79 -3.74
C SER A 13 -7.14 -8.50 -3.85
N ALA A 14 -6.55 -8.84 -5.00
CA ALA A 14 -5.13 -8.61 -5.24
C ALA A 14 -4.80 -7.11 -5.28
N LEU A 15 -5.69 -6.30 -5.84
CA LEU A 15 -5.50 -4.86 -5.92
C LEU A 15 -5.42 -4.22 -4.53
N ASN A 16 -6.15 -4.76 -3.56
CA ASN A 16 -6.15 -4.22 -2.21
C ASN A 16 -4.91 -4.60 -1.40
N LEU A 17 -4.13 -5.59 -1.85
CA LEU A 17 -2.97 -6.07 -1.11
C LEU A 17 -1.70 -5.42 -1.63
N ILE A 18 -0.92 -4.87 -0.71
CA ILE A 18 0.35 -4.21 -1.02
C ILE A 18 1.45 -4.82 -0.17
N SER A 19 2.54 -5.17 -0.82
CA SER A 19 3.75 -5.63 -0.15
C SER A 19 4.50 -4.43 0.40
N TYR A 20 5.03 -4.53 1.62
CA TYR A 20 5.78 -3.42 2.20
C TYR A 20 7.05 -3.90 2.90
N VAL A 21 8.02 -3.01 2.92
CA VAL A 21 9.27 -3.16 3.67
C VAL A 21 9.41 -1.91 4.52
N CYS A 22 9.55 -2.08 5.82
CA CYS A 22 9.73 -0.98 6.76
C CYS A 22 11.19 -0.90 7.16
N MET A 23 11.77 0.30 7.13
CA MET A 23 13.16 0.53 7.43
C MET A 23 13.31 1.56 8.56
N ASP A 24 14.34 1.39 9.37
CA ASP A 24 14.66 2.37 10.41
C ASP A 24 15.43 3.56 9.80
N GLU A 25 15.86 4.47 10.65
CA GLU A 25 16.57 5.69 10.25
C GLU A 25 17.90 5.39 9.54
N THR A 26 18.49 4.23 9.79
CA THR A 26 19.76 3.84 9.18
C THR A 26 19.56 3.13 7.85
N GLY A 27 18.31 2.88 7.45
CA GLY A 27 17.99 2.13 6.25
C GLY A 27 17.95 0.63 6.45
N GLN A 28 18.06 0.17 7.68
CA GLN A 28 18.00 -1.26 7.99
C GLN A 28 16.55 -1.74 7.99
N VAL A 29 16.28 -2.86 7.31
CA VAL A 29 14.97 -3.46 7.29
C VAL A 29 14.64 -4.01 8.67
N ILE A 30 13.55 -3.53 9.27
CA ILE A 30 13.09 -3.96 10.58
C ILE A 30 11.81 -4.77 10.51
N LEU A 31 11.08 -4.68 9.41
CA LEU A 31 9.78 -5.32 9.28
C LEU A 31 9.42 -5.42 7.81
N GLN A 32 8.77 -6.50 7.43
CA GLN A 32 8.20 -6.63 6.09
C GLN A 32 6.94 -7.47 6.15
N GLY A 33 6.05 -7.25 5.21
CA GLY A 33 4.79 -7.97 5.18
C GLY A 33 3.89 -7.48 4.08
N MET A 34 2.61 -7.81 4.21
CA MET A 34 1.57 -7.36 3.30
C MET A 34 0.51 -6.62 4.08
N GLY A 35 0.03 -5.53 3.50
CA GLY A 35 -1.05 -4.75 4.06
C GLY A 35 -2.19 -4.61 3.08
N ARG A 36 -3.35 -4.21 3.59
CA ARG A 36 -4.52 -3.96 2.77
C ARG A 36 -4.75 -2.46 2.66
N THR A 37 -4.91 -1.98 1.43
CA THR A 37 -5.22 -0.58 1.19
C THR A 37 -6.63 -0.26 1.67
N LEU A 38 -6.73 0.69 2.58
CA LEU A 38 -8.02 1.21 3.05
C LEU A 38 -8.41 2.48 2.32
N ASN A 39 -7.42 3.28 1.96
CA ASN A 39 -7.62 4.51 1.20
C ASN A 39 -6.31 4.89 0.53
N VAL A 40 -6.37 5.58 -0.60
CA VAL A 40 -5.18 5.99 -1.33
C VAL A 40 -5.44 7.28 -2.09
N SER A 41 -4.42 8.14 -2.14
CA SER A 41 -4.42 9.36 -2.92
C SER A 41 -3.03 9.57 -3.52
N GLU A 42 -2.84 10.63 -4.29
CA GLU A 42 -1.52 10.93 -4.84
C GLU A 42 -0.51 11.32 -3.77
N GLY A 43 -0.97 11.74 -2.61
CA GLY A 43 -0.10 12.16 -1.50
C GLY A 43 0.23 11.06 -0.50
N GLY A 44 -0.56 10.01 -0.44
CA GLY A 44 -0.35 8.98 0.57
C GLY A 44 -1.36 7.87 0.54
N ILE A 45 -1.18 6.94 1.46
CA ILE A 45 -2.01 5.75 1.56
C ILE A 45 -2.31 5.43 3.02
N LEU A 46 -3.52 4.96 3.28
CA LEU A 46 -3.89 4.38 4.57
C LEU A 46 -3.87 2.86 4.41
N LEU A 47 -3.01 2.21 5.17
CA LEU A 47 -2.73 0.79 5.04
C LEU A 47 -3.10 0.04 6.32
N GLU A 48 -3.83 -1.06 6.18
CA GLU A 48 -4.13 -1.95 7.29
C GLU A 48 -3.04 -3.01 7.38
N THR A 49 -2.45 -3.14 8.56
CA THR A 49 -1.35 -4.08 8.81
C THR A 49 -1.62 -4.92 10.04
N HIS A 50 -0.98 -6.08 10.14
CA HIS A 50 -1.10 -6.98 11.29
C HIS A 50 -0.34 -6.48 12.52
N VAL A 51 0.67 -5.64 12.31
CA VAL A 51 1.51 -5.10 13.38
C VAL A 51 1.49 -3.58 13.35
N GLN A 52 1.66 -2.98 14.51
CA GLN A 52 1.78 -1.54 14.61
C GLN A 52 3.15 -1.11 14.07
N ILE A 53 3.14 -0.07 13.24
CA ILE A 53 4.36 0.47 12.65
C ILE A 53 4.64 1.81 13.29
N GLU A 54 5.85 1.98 13.82
CA GLU A 54 6.22 3.22 14.48
C GLU A 54 6.23 4.41 13.51
N PRO A 55 5.68 5.56 13.91
CA PRO A 55 5.80 6.77 13.10
C PRO A 55 7.26 7.13 12.84
N GLN A 56 7.51 7.86 11.78
CA GLN A 56 8.82 8.32 11.31
C GLN A 56 9.64 7.26 10.57
N HIS A 57 9.25 5.99 10.62
CA HIS A 57 9.93 4.98 9.83
C HIS A 57 9.62 5.16 8.35
N THR A 58 10.58 4.77 7.52
CA THR A 58 10.42 4.80 6.06
C THR A 58 9.84 3.47 5.59
N MET A 59 8.89 3.56 4.67
CA MET A 59 8.31 2.36 4.05
C MET A 59 8.57 2.37 2.55
N SER A 60 8.91 1.20 2.02
CA SER A 60 8.92 0.98 0.58
C SER A 60 7.69 0.11 0.27
N LEU A 61 6.81 0.61 -0.55
CA LEU A 61 5.56 -0.05 -0.92
C LEU A 61 5.66 -0.54 -2.35
N THR A 62 5.35 -1.81 -2.56
CA THR A 62 5.31 -2.38 -3.90
C THR A 62 3.86 -2.47 -4.33
N ILE A 63 3.50 -1.68 -5.32
CA ILE A 63 2.14 -1.59 -5.85
C ILE A 63 2.12 -2.25 -7.22
N GLY A 64 1.19 -3.20 -7.38
CA GLY A 64 1.00 -3.89 -8.66
C GLY A 64 -0.29 -3.45 -9.32
N LEU A 65 -0.22 -3.20 -10.62
CA LEU A 65 -1.40 -2.93 -11.43
C LEU A 65 -1.19 -3.60 -12.79
N GLU A 66 -1.98 -4.65 -13.07
CA GLU A 66 -1.82 -5.48 -14.26
C GLU A 66 -0.41 -6.05 -14.32
N ASP A 67 0.37 -5.70 -15.34
CA ASP A 67 1.73 -6.19 -15.49
C ASP A 67 2.78 -5.23 -14.93
N ASP A 68 2.33 -4.11 -14.37
CA ASP A 68 3.23 -3.09 -13.82
C ASP A 68 3.42 -3.28 -12.32
N LEU A 69 4.67 -3.23 -11.90
CA LEU A 69 5.05 -3.19 -10.48
C LEU A 69 5.88 -1.95 -10.25
N ILE A 70 5.50 -1.17 -9.25
CA ILE A 70 6.28 0.01 -8.87
C ILE A 70 6.56 -0.01 -7.38
N ASP A 71 7.69 0.57 -7.01
CA ASP A 71 8.05 0.78 -5.62
C ASP A 71 7.91 2.26 -5.31
N ILE A 72 7.13 2.58 -4.29
CA ILE A 72 6.96 3.94 -3.83
C ILE A 72 7.41 4.02 -2.39
N LYS A 73 8.24 5.01 -2.09
CA LYS A 73 8.71 5.25 -0.72
C LYS A 73 7.83 6.28 -0.03
N GLY A 74 7.69 6.11 1.27
CA GLY A 74 6.95 7.04 2.08
C GLY A 74 7.38 6.99 3.53
N THR A 75 6.84 7.90 4.31
CA THR A 75 7.10 7.98 5.74
C THR A 75 5.82 7.71 6.49
N VAL A 76 5.90 6.87 7.51
CA VAL A 76 4.76 6.60 8.39
C VAL A 76 4.49 7.86 9.22
N VAL A 77 3.30 8.43 9.08
CA VAL A 77 2.92 9.65 9.81
C VAL A 77 1.95 9.36 10.95
N THR A 78 1.16 8.31 10.83
CA THR A 78 0.26 7.87 11.90
C THR A 78 0.23 6.36 11.96
N SER A 79 -0.04 5.82 13.14
CA SER A 79 -0.29 4.40 13.31
C SER A 79 -1.17 4.23 14.54
N LYS A 80 -2.32 3.62 14.36
CA LYS A 80 -3.31 3.47 15.43
C LYS A 80 -4.00 2.12 15.32
N PRO A 81 -4.58 1.62 16.43
CA PRO A 81 -5.41 0.43 16.36
C PRO A 81 -6.60 0.62 15.43
N GLY A 82 -6.87 -0.38 14.60
CA GLY A 82 -8.06 -0.45 13.76
C GLY A 82 -9.02 -1.49 14.31
N GLY A 83 -9.86 -2.06 13.43
CA GLY A 83 -10.75 -3.16 13.80
C GLY A 83 -10.05 -4.51 13.72
N ASN A 84 -10.63 -5.52 14.37
CA ASN A 84 -10.19 -6.93 14.24
C ASN A 84 -8.73 -7.17 14.60
N ASP A 85 -8.23 -6.48 15.63
CA ASP A 85 -6.83 -6.60 16.07
C ASP A 85 -5.81 -6.20 15.01
N MET A 86 -6.24 -5.41 14.05
CA MET A 86 -5.37 -4.85 13.01
C MET A 86 -4.97 -3.42 13.37
N PHE A 87 -4.03 -2.89 12.63
CA PHE A 87 -3.56 -1.51 12.79
C PHE A 87 -3.76 -0.75 11.48
N GLU A 88 -3.97 0.56 11.61
CA GLU A 88 -4.10 1.46 10.47
C GLU A 88 -2.91 2.40 10.46
N SER A 89 -2.13 2.36 9.41
CA SER A 89 -0.93 3.18 9.25
C SER A 89 -1.11 4.15 8.10
N GLY A 90 -0.99 5.44 8.40
CA GLY A 90 -1.01 6.49 7.39
C GLY A 90 0.41 6.73 6.90
N ILE A 91 0.61 6.65 5.60
CA ILE A 91 1.93 6.80 4.98
C ILE A 91 1.85 7.93 3.98
N ARG A 92 2.74 8.92 4.16
CA ARG A 92 2.87 10.03 3.23
C ARG A 92 3.96 9.67 2.22
N PHE A 93 3.64 9.72 0.95
CA PHE A 93 4.61 9.40 -0.09
C PHE A 93 5.73 10.44 -0.13
N SER A 94 6.96 9.97 -0.31
CA SER A 94 8.13 10.80 -0.59
C SER A 94 8.16 11.09 -2.09
N ASP A 95 9.25 11.65 -2.58
CA ASP A 95 9.41 12.00 -3.99
C ASP A 95 9.05 10.82 -4.89
N ILE A 96 8.04 11.02 -5.74
CA ILE A 96 7.59 10.02 -6.71
C ILE A 96 8.04 10.45 -8.08
N GLY A 97 8.70 9.56 -8.83
CA GLY A 97 9.08 9.81 -10.21
C GLY A 97 7.86 9.85 -11.13
N GLU A 98 8.03 10.39 -12.33
CA GLU A 98 6.92 10.54 -13.27
C GLU A 98 6.29 9.21 -13.66
N THR A 99 7.10 8.18 -13.88
CA THR A 99 6.59 6.86 -14.25
C THR A 99 5.77 6.26 -13.11
N GLU A 100 6.30 6.33 -11.90
CA GLU A 100 5.62 5.82 -10.69
C GLU A 100 4.33 6.58 -10.45
N LEU A 101 4.33 7.89 -10.65
CA LEU A 101 3.13 8.69 -10.46
C LEU A 101 2.04 8.32 -11.47
N THR A 102 2.41 8.06 -12.72
CA THR A 102 1.46 7.62 -13.74
C THR A 102 0.79 6.32 -13.34
N ILE A 103 1.57 5.34 -12.87
CA ILE A 103 1.03 4.06 -12.43
C ILE A 103 0.19 4.23 -11.16
N LEU A 104 0.65 5.07 -10.23
CA LEU A 104 -0.12 5.37 -9.01
C LEU A 104 -1.50 5.94 -9.34
N LYS A 105 -1.57 6.87 -10.28
CA LYS A 105 -2.85 7.46 -10.70
C LYS A 105 -3.79 6.41 -11.28
N LEU A 106 -3.26 5.47 -12.06
CA LEU A 106 -4.05 4.36 -12.60
C LEU A 106 -4.53 3.43 -11.47
N TYR A 107 -3.65 3.17 -10.50
CA TYR A 107 -4.00 2.37 -9.33
C TYR A 107 -5.12 3.01 -8.53
N ILE A 108 -5.04 4.33 -8.29
CA ILE A 108 -6.07 5.07 -7.55
C ILE A 108 -7.41 4.95 -8.28
N LYS A 109 -7.42 5.12 -9.59
CA LYS A 109 -8.63 4.98 -10.39
C LYS A 109 -9.24 3.59 -10.27
N ALA A 110 -8.41 2.57 -10.37
CA ALA A 110 -8.86 1.18 -10.25
C ALA A 110 -9.39 0.90 -8.83
N PHE A 111 -8.72 1.43 -7.81
CA PHE A 111 -9.13 1.29 -6.43
C PHE A 111 -10.50 1.95 -6.18
N GLU A 112 -10.69 3.15 -6.68
CA GLU A 112 -11.95 3.89 -6.53
C GLU A 112 -13.13 3.20 -7.24
N ALA A 113 -12.85 2.37 -8.23
CA ALA A 113 -13.87 1.64 -8.96
C ALA A 113 -14.29 0.32 -8.30
N LEU A 114 -13.68 -0.03 -7.18
CA LEU A 114 -14.00 -1.28 -6.46
C LEU A 114 -15.42 -1.28 -5.85
#